data_6baf534fd906ddc3e0b2598308e531ca
#
_entry.id   6baf534fd906ddc3e0b2598308e531ca
#
_cell.length_a   1.000
_cell.length_b   1.000
_cell.length_c   1.000
_cell.angle_alpha   90.00
_cell.angle_beta   90.00
_cell.angle_gamma   90.00
#
_symmetry.space_group_name_H-M   'P 1'
#
loop_
_entity.id
_entity.type
_entity.pdbx_description
1 polymer ?
#
loop_
_entity_poly.entity_id
_entity_poly.type
_entity_poly.pdbx_seq_one_letter_code
_entity_poly.pdbx_strand_id
1 'polypeptide(L)'
;VTMSDIGGGQPNKDDQVTSGVSTGENAVETVDATKCADFLVVANRLPTDLVTNKDGSQEWKRSPGGLVTALEPILKKNHGAWIGWPGVPDVSPEPFEQDGKTVVPLALSADEVQNYYEGFSNDTLWPLYHNCIVPPTYREDWWRSYQKVNRRFAERAAEVAAPNGIVWVNDYQLQLVPQMLRELRPDVRIGFFLHIPFPPLELFDQLPWRDEIIDGLLGADLVGFHLPHDAVNFQRLTFVRRKHAITRGQINTPGHYGEVAVPIGDNEFRSVRVGAFPISIDSPRFNATARQQSVRRRSRELRQTLGNPEKMALGVDLSLIHISEPT
;
A
#
# COMPACT_ATOMS: atom_id res chain seq x y z
N VAL A 1 -22.20 -3.36 25.88
CA VAL A 1 -23.59 -3.43 25.39
C VAL A 1 -23.49 -3.81 23.93
N THR A 2 -23.74 -5.09 23.64
CA THR A 2 -23.76 -5.66 22.28
C THR A 2 -25.03 -5.22 21.56
N MET A 3 -24.87 -4.81 20.30
CA MET A 3 -25.96 -4.34 19.43
C MET A 3 -26.80 -5.49 18.83
N SER A 4 -27.42 -6.33 19.66
CA SER A 4 -28.31 -7.39 19.17
C SER A 4 -29.79 -7.24 19.52
N ASP A 5 -30.21 -6.19 20.20
CA ASP A 5 -31.60 -6.01 20.61
C ASP A 5 -32.13 -4.60 20.29
N ILE A 6 -32.39 -4.31 19.02
CA ILE A 6 -33.34 -3.26 18.63
C ILE A 6 -34.21 -3.81 17.50
N GLY A 7 -35.44 -4.16 17.89
CA GLY A 7 -36.48 -4.75 17.08
C GLY A 7 -36.97 -3.89 15.92
N GLY A 8 -37.48 -4.58 14.90
CA GLY A 8 -37.99 -4.01 13.67
C GLY A 8 -39.15 -3.06 13.84
N GLY A 9 -39.02 -1.89 13.22
CA GLY A 9 -40.09 -0.98 12.86
C GLY A 9 -40.10 -0.84 11.34
N GLN A 10 -41.20 -1.25 10.68
CA GLN A 10 -41.39 -1.06 9.24
C GLN A 10 -41.43 0.44 8.91
N PRO A 11 -40.81 0.88 7.81
CA PRO A 11 -40.95 2.25 7.35
C PRO A 11 -42.27 2.42 6.58
N ASN A 12 -42.96 3.49 6.91
CA ASN A 12 -44.15 4.01 6.26
C ASN A 12 -43.84 4.41 4.80
N LYS A 13 -44.67 4.00 3.87
CA LYS A 13 -44.68 4.46 2.48
C LYS A 13 -45.22 5.89 2.47
N ASP A 14 -44.48 6.79 1.87
CA ASP A 14 -44.84 8.06 1.23
C ASP A 14 -43.84 9.16 1.65
N ASP A 15 -42.74 9.21 0.91
CA ASP A 15 -42.00 10.45 0.65
C ASP A 15 -41.07 10.19 -0.57
N GLN A 16 -41.62 10.42 -1.75
CA GLN A 16 -40.84 10.52 -2.98
C GLN A 16 -40.06 11.85 -2.94
N VAL A 17 -38.82 11.80 -2.46
CA VAL A 17 -37.84 12.85 -2.77
C VAL A 17 -36.98 12.33 -3.89
N THR A 18 -37.26 12.78 -5.08
CA THR A 18 -36.40 12.61 -6.26
C THR A 18 -35.06 13.31 -6.04
N SER A 19 -34.12 12.61 -5.45
CA SER A 19 -32.72 12.98 -5.56
C SER A 19 -32.15 12.28 -6.79
N GLY A 20 -31.93 13.04 -7.86
CA GLY A 20 -31.21 12.59 -9.04
C GLY A 20 -29.80 12.14 -8.65
N VAL A 21 -29.63 10.87 -8.36
CA VAL A 21 -28.33 10.20 -8.40
C VAL A 21 -28.07 9.91 -9.87
N SER A 22 -27.25 10.76 -10.48
CA SER A 22 -26.61 10.45 -11.75
C SER A 22 -25.84 9.15 -11.59
N THR A 23 -26.40 8.05 -12.07
CA THR A 23 -25.70 6.81 -12.35
C THR A 23 -24.81 7.06 -13.57
N GLY A 24 -23.66 7.70 -13.36
CA GLY A 24 -22.59 7.70 -14.36
C GLY A 24 -22.12 6.27 -14.50
N GLU A 25 -22.52 5.61 -15.57
CA GLU A 25 -21.84 4.45 -16.11
C GLU A 25 -20.42 4.89 -16.42
N ASN A 26 -19.46 4.60 -15.54
CA ASN A 26 -18.03 4.72 -15.83
C ASN A 26 -17.71 3.56 -16.79
N ALA A 27 -17.85 3.80 -18.09
CA ALA A 27 -17.36 2.92 -19.11
C ALA A 27 -15.83 2.80 -18.90
N VAL A 28 -15.36 1.60 -18.56
CA VAL A 28 -13.95 1.27 -18.48
C VAL A 28 -13.44 1.15 -19.92
N GLU A 29 -12.70 2.15 -20.39
CA GLU A 29 -12.05 2.09 -21.69
C GLU A 29 -10.77 1.25 -21.58
N THR A 30 -10.65 0.20 -22.39
CA THR A 30 -9.40 -0.56 -22.52
C THR A 30 -8.35 0.33 -23.16
N VAL A 31 -7.16 0.36 -22.53
CA VAL A 31 -6.04 1.22 -22.96
C VAL A 31 -4.99 0.36 -23.65
N ASP A 32 -4.35 0.95 -24.66
CA ASP A 32 -3.15 0.39 -25.27
C ASP A 32 -2.06 0.26 -24.18
N ALA A 33 -1.67 -0.99 -23.88
CA ALA A 33 -0.69 -1.34 -22.86
C ALA A 33 0.73 -0.74 -23.11
N THR A 34 0.93 -0.09 -24.26
CA THR A 34 2.20 0.55 -24.67
C THR A 34 2.35 1.99 -24.17
N LYS A 35 1.33 2.56 -23.52
CA LYS A 35 1.41 3.93 -23.00
C LYS A 35 2.27 3.98 -21.74
N CYS A 36 3.52 4.41 -21.88
CA CYS A 36 4.45 4.58 -20.77
C CYS A 36 4.00 5.69 -19.82
N ALA A 37 4.15 5.46 -18.50
CA ALA A 37 3.81 6.41 -17.45
C ALA A 37 5.05 7.10 -16.87
N ASP A 38 5.02 8.44 -16.79
CA ASP A 38 6.08 9.24 -16.15
C ASP A 38 6.10 9.07 -14.62
N PHE A 39 4.95 8.73 -14.04
CA PHE A 39 4.79 8.44 -12.62
C PHE A 39 4.02 7.12 -12.44
N LEU A 40 4.67 6.12 -11.88
CA LEU A 40 4.14 4.77 -11.70
C LEU A 40 4.08 4.40 -10.22
N VAL A 41 2.91 4.01 -9.74
CA VAL A 41 2.73 3.39 -8.43
C VAL A 41 2.71 1.88 -8.59
N VAL A 42 3.50 1.18 -7.78
CA VAL A 42 3.52 -0.28 -7.69
C VAL A 42 3.13 -0.66 -6.26
N ALA A 43 2.02 -1.34 -6.10
CA ALA A 43 1.50 -1.78 -4.81
C ALA A 43 0.91 -3.18 -4.91
N ASN A 44 0.81 -3.90 -3.80
CA ASN A 44 0.26 -5.26 -3.80
C ASN A 44 -1.18 -5.29 -4.36
N ARG A 45 -2.02 -4.31 -4.00
CA ARG A 45 -3.42 -4.20 -4.45
C ARG A 45 -3.61 -3.05 -5.43
N LEU A 46 -4.55 -3.23 -6.36
CA LEU A 46 -5.07 -2.13 -7.17
C LEU A 46 -5.84 -1.12 -6.32
N PRO A 47 -6.02 0.13 -6.80
CA PRO A 47 -6.87 1.13 -6.15
C PRO A 47 -8.37 0.83 -6.30
N THR A 48 -8.69 -0.25 -6.99
CA THR A 48 -10.06 -0.74 -7.23
C THR A 48 -10.09 -2.26 -7.02
N ASP A 49 -11.20 -2.74 -6.51
CA ASP A 49 -11.48 -4.16 -6.30
C ASP A 49 -12.42 -4.68 -7.39
N LEU A 50 -12.11 -5.84 -7.95
CA LEU A 50 -13.02 -6.54 -8.86
C LEU A 50 -14.05 -7.30 -8.01
N VAL A 51 -15.31 -6.88 -8.06
CA VAL A 51 -16.40 -7.48 -7.28
C VAL A 51 -17.31 -8.28 -8.19
N THR A 52 -17.57 -9.53 -7.84
CA THR A 52 -18.56 -10.35 -8.53
C THR A 52 -19.93 -10.18 -7.86
N ASN A 53 -20.90 -9.70 -8.59
CA ASN A 53 -22.28 -9.52 -8.14
C ASN A 53 -23.03 -10.87 -8.04
N LYS A 54 -24.20 -10.88 -7.38
CA LYS A 54 -25.02 -12.10 -7.22
C LYS A 54 -25.54 -12.68 -8.54
N ASP A 55 -25.60 -11.89 -9.60
CA ASP A 55 -25.99 -12.31 -10.96
C ASP A 55 -24.81 -12.83 -11.80
N GLY A 56 -23.61 -12.91 -11.21
CA GLY A 56 -22.38 -13.33 -11.88
C GLY A 56 -21.68 -12.23 -12.69
N SER A 57 -22.23 -11.03 -12.77
CA SER A 57 -21.57 -9.89 -13.40
C SER A 57 -20.39 -9.40 -12.55
N GLN A 58 -19.35 -8.89 -13.20
CA GLN A 58 -18.19 -8.33 -12.54
C GLN A 58 -18.17 -6.81 -12.72
N GLU A 59 -17.86 -6.09 -11.63
CA GLU A 59 -17.71 -4.64 -11.66
C GLU A 59 -16.49 -4.19 -10.86
N TRP A 60 -15.88 -3.07 -11.28
CA TRP A 60 -14.80 -2.43 -10.56
C TRP A 60 -15.36 -1.46 -9.52
N LYS A 61 -15.06 -1.72 -8.24
CA LYS A 61 -15.39 -0.80 -7.13
C LYS A 61 -14.13 -0.18 -6.58
N ARG A 62 -14.21 1.10 -6.22
CA ARG A 62 -13.11 1.79 -5.55
C ARG A 62 -12.75 1.08 -4.24
N SER A 63 -11.48 0.71 -4.08
CA SER A 63 -10.99 0.11 -2.84
C SER A 63 -10.96 1.15 -1.72
N PRO A 64 -11.52 0.86 -0.53
CA PRO A 64 -11.52 1.78 0.61
C PRO A 64 -10.15 1.74 1.32
N GLY A 65 -9.10 2.26 0.71
CA GLY A 65 -7.76 2.23 1.28
C GLY A 65 -7.18 3.62 1.59
N GLY A 66 -6.47 3.75 2.72
CA GLY A 66 -5.74 4.97 3.07
C GLY A 66 -4.66 5.31 2.04
N LEU A 67 -3.94 4.32 1.53
CA LEU A 67 -2.94 4.46 0.48
C LEU A 67 -3.55 5.02 -0.81
N VAL A 68 -4.70 4.47 -1.24
CA VAL A 68 -5.42 4.95 -2.43
C VAL A 68 -5.80 6.41 -2.27
N THR A 69 -6.36 6.78 -1.12
CA THR A 69 -6.77 8.17 -0.83
C THR A 69 -5.58 9.13 -0.81
N ALA A 70 -4.43 8.69 -0.31
CA ALA A 70 -3.23 9.52 -0.23
C ALA A 70 -2.55 9.73 -1.59
N LEU A 71 -2.53 8.72 -2.47
CA LEU A 71 -1.83 8.77 -3.75
C LEU A 71 -2.68 9.26 -4.93
N GLU A 72 -4.00 9.14 -4.84
CA GLU A 72 -4.91 9.51 -5.93
C GLU A 72 -4.72 10.95 -6.46
N PRO A 73 -4.53 12.01 -5.64
CA PRO A 73 -4.29 13.35 -6.14
C PRO A 73 -3.01 13.48 -6.98
N ILE A 74 -1.96 12.75 -6.60
CA ILE A 74 -0.66 12.78 -7.30
C ILE A 74 -0.77 12.06 -8.65
N LEU A 75 -1.45 10.92 -8.68
CA LEU A 75 -1.68 10.15 -9.90
C LEU A 75 -2.50 10.94 -10.93
N LYS A 76 -3.61 11.55 -10.49
CA LYS A 76 -4.44 12.40 -11.37
C LYS A 76 -3.66 13.59 -11.96
N LYS A 77 -2.84 14.24 -11.14
CA LYS A 77 -2.04 15.39 -11.58
C LYS A 77 -0.99 15.03 -12.63
N ASN A 78 -0.43 13.81 -12.55
CA ASN A 78 0.68 13.38 -13.40
C ASN A 78 0.27 12.38 -14.49
N HIS A 79 -1.03 12.12 -14.69
CA HIS A 79 -1.51 11.07 -15.59
C HIS A 79 -0.77 9.75 -15.36
N GLY A 80 -0.66 9.38 -14.08
CA GLY A 80 0.14 8.25 -13.65
C GLY A 80 -0.55 6.91 -13.86
N ALA A 81 0.22 5.84 -13.72
CA ALA A 81 -0.29 4.48 -13.73
C ALA A 81 -0.16 3.81 -12.36
N TRP A 82 -0.98 2.78 -12.12
CA TRP A 82 -0.95 1.96 -10.92
C TRP A 82 -0.94 0.48 -11.28
N ILE A 83 0.13 -0.23 -10.90
CA ILE A 83 0.23 -1.69 -11.01
C ILE A 83 -0.17 -2.32 -9.67
N GLY A 84 -1.00 -3.37 -9.72
CA GLY A 84 -1.39 -4.14 -8.55
C GLY A 84 -2.22 -5.37 -8.86
N TRP A 85 -2.41 -6.22 -7.85
CA TRP A 85 -3.30 -7.37 -7.94
C TRP A 85 -4.76 -6.93 -7.78
N PRO A 86 -5.71 -7.45 -8.62
CA PRO A 86 -7.12 -7.08 -8.56
C PRO A 86 -7.89 -7.65 -7.34
N GLY A 87 -7.25 -8.50 -6.53
CA GLY A 87 -7.83 -9.06 -5.32
C GLY A 87 -8.59 -10.37 -5.49
N VAL A 88 -8.70 -10.85 -6.71
CA VAL A 88 -9.31 -12.14 -7.04
C VAL A 88 -8.23 -13.02 -7.67
N PRO A 89 -7.98 -14.24 -7.16
CA PRO A 89 -6.98 -15.13 -7.74
C PRO A 89 -7.41 -15.62 -9.13
N ASP A 90 -6.42 -15.98 -9.95
CA ASP A 90 -6.59 -16.57 -11.28
C ASP A 90 -7.37 -15.69 -12.29
N VAL A 91 -7.46 -14.38 -12.02
CA VAL A 91 -8.12 -13.41 -12.90
C VAL A 91 -7.09 -12.44 -13.46
N SER A 92 -7.04 -12.29 -14.78
CA SER A 92 -6.11 -11.43 -15.51
C SER A 92 -6.84 -10.41 -16.38
N PRO A 93 -7.37 -9.34 -15.81
CA PRO A 93 -8.02 -8.29 -16.59
C PRO A 93 -7.01 -7.51 -17.45
N GLU A 94 -7.48 -6.97 -18.56
CA GLU A 94 -6.68 -6.05 -19.37
C GLU A 94 -6.51 -4.70 -18.67
N PRO A 95 -5.42 -3.96 -18.94
CA PRO A 95 -5.24 -2.59 -18.47
C PRO A 95 -6.37 -1.66 -18.92
N PHE A 96 -6.75 -0.71 -18.06
CA PHE A 96 -7.85 0.20 -18.31
C PHE A 96 -7.63 1.59 -17.70
N GLU A 97 -8.37 2.57 -18.19
CA GLU A 97 -8.41 3.93 -17.62
C GLU A 97 -9.54 4.03 -16.59
N GLN A 98 -9.24 4.61 -15.44
CA GLN A 98 -10.24 4.93 -14.42
C GLN A 98 -9.87 6.23 -13.69
N ASP A 99 -10.81 7.18 -13.64
CA ASP A 99 -10.63 8.46 -12.95
C ASP A 99 -9.35 9.23 -13.35
N GLY A 100 -8.94 9.14 -14.63
CA GLY A 100 -7.77 9.83 -15.18
C GLY A 100 -6.42 9.23 -14.79
N LYS A 101 -6.40 7.94 -14.43
CA LYS A 101 -5.20 7.14 -14.17
C LYS A 101 -5.29 5.81 -14.93
N THR A 102 -4.16 5.31 -15.39
CA THR A 102 -4.07 3.98 -15.99
C THR A 102 -3.94 2.93 -14.90
N VAL A 103 -4.86 1.97 -14.88
CA VAL A 103 -4.84 0.82 -13.97
C VAL A 103 -4.29 -0.39 -14.71
N VAL A 104 -3.25 -0.99 -14.16
CA VAL A 104 -2.52 -2.11 -14.77
C VAL A 104 -2.61 -3.32 -13.84
N PRO A 105 -3.55 -4.25 -14.09
CA PRO A 105 -3.68 -5.44 -13.28
C PRO A 105 -2.49 -6.39 -13.44
N LEU A 106 -2.08 -7.01 -12.32
CA LEU A 106 -1.13 -8.10 -12.29
C LEU A 106 -1.81 -9.30 -11.63
N ALA A 107 -2.09 -10.34 -12.41
CA ALA A 107 -2.75 -11.54 -11.92
C ALA A 107 -1.86 -12.32 -10.94
N LEU A 108 -2.45 -12.84 -9.88
CA LEU A 108 -1.85 -13.83 -8.99
C LEU A 108 -2.67 -15.12 -9.04
N SER A 109 -2.02 -16.27 -9.10
CA SER A 109 -2.68 -17.55 -8.96
C SER A 109 -3.12 -17.78 -7.51
N ALA A 110 -4.05 -18.72 -7.29
CA ALA A 110 -4.45 -19.12 -5.95
C ALA A 110 -3.25 -19.58 -5.10
N ASP A 111 -2.31 -20.33 -5.67
CA ASP A 111 -1.08 -20.74 -5.00
C ASP A 111 -0.16 -19.56 -4.66
N GLU A 112 -0.06 -18.57 -5.54
CA GLU A 112 0.71 -17.34 -5.27
C GLU A 112 0.04 -16.51 -4.16
N VAL A 113 -1.28 -16.40 -4.14
CA VAL A 113 -1.99 -15.74 -3.02
C VAL A 113 -1.69 -16.46 -1.72
N GLN A 114 -1.81 -17.81 -1.68
CA GLN A 114 -1.56 -18.58 -0.47
C GLN A 114 -0.09 -18.47 0.02
N ASN A 115 0.89 -18.57 -0.88
CA ASN A 115 2.30 -18.67 -0.47
C ASN A 115 2.98 -17.29 -0.34
N TYR A 116 2.73 -16.36 -1.28
CA TYR A 116 3.32 -15.04 -1.28
C TYR A 116 2.60 -14.09 -0.32
N TYR A 117 1.25 -14.00 -0.43
CA TYR A 117 0.49 -13.00 0.32
C TYR A 117 0.17 -13.48 1.73
N GLU A 118 -0.59 -14.59 1.87
CA GLU A 118 -0.97 -15.11 3.19
C GLU A 118 0.27 -15.67 3.93
N GLY A 119 1.09 -16.45 3.24
CA GLY A 119 2.29 -17.07 3.82
C GLY A 119 3.39 -16.07 4.12
N PHE A 120 4.24 -15.75 3.12
CA PHE A 120 5.45 -14.96 3.38
C PHE A 120 5.16 -13.55 3.87
N SER A 121 4.19 -12.87 3.27
CA SER A 121 3.89 -11.49 3.67
C SER A 121 3.21 -11.44 5.04
N ASN A 122 2.14 -12.22 5.26
CA ASN A 122 1.30 -12.07 6.46
C ASN A 122 1.73 -12.98 7.63
N ASP A 123 2.21 -14.20 7.38
CA ASP A 123 2.64 -15.13 8.44
C ASP A 123 4.14 -15.08 8.75
N THR A 124 4.96 -14.50 7.85
CA THR A 124 6.40 -14.30 8.12
C THR A 124 6.73 -12.85 8.43
N LEU A 125 6.56 -11.92 7.46
CA LEU A 125 7.01 -10.54 7.61
C LEU A 125 6.16 -9.73 8.58
N TRP A 126 4.85 -9.83 8.50
CA TRP A 126 3.94 -9.04 9.32
C TRP A 126 4.17 -9.24 10.83
N PRO A 127 4.16 -10.47 11.39
CA PRO A 127 4.37 -10.66 12.82
C PRO A 127 5.80 -10.28 13.24
N LEU A 128 6.81 -10.52 12.40
CA LEU A 128 8.19 -10.12 12.69
C LEU A 128 8.33 -8.59 12.77
N TYR A 129 7.74 -7.85 11.81
CA TYR A 129 7.87 -6.39 11.75
C TYR A 129 7.09 -5.68 12.87
N HIS A 130 5.97 -6.25 13.29
CA HIS A 130 5.17 -5.72 14.39
C HIS A 130 5.60 -6.22 15.78
N ASN A 131 6.66 -7.03 15.86
CA ASN A 131 7.07 -7.67 17.11
C ASN A 131 5.89 -8.37 17.81
N CYS A 132 5.10 -9.11 17.03
CA CYS A 132 3.97 -9.84 17.57
C CYS A 132 4.42 -10.97 18.50
N ILE A 133 3.58 -11.30 19.51
CA ILE A 133 3.84 -12.43 20.41
C ILE A 133 3.77 -13.77 19.68
N VAL A 134 3.10 -13.81 18.52
CA VAL A 134 3.02 -15.00 17.67
C VAL A 134 4.34 -15.15 16.90
N PRO A 135 5.02 -16.32 16.98
CA PRO A 135 6.25 -16.55 16.24
C PRO A 135 6.03 -16.48 14.73
N PRO A 136 6.92 -15.80 13.97
CA PRO A 136 6.89 -15.84 12.52
C PRO A 136 7.11 -17.27 12.01
N THR A 137 6.45 -17.61 10.90
CA THR A 137 6.66 -18.89 10.23
C THR A 137 7.65 -18.71 9.08
N TYR A 138 8.71 -19.54 9.04
CA TYR A 138 9.73 -19.49 8.00
C TYR A 138 9.62 -20.70 7.09
N ARG A 139 9.28 -20.49 5.80
CA ARG A 139 9.14 -21.55 4.80
C ARG A 139 9.82 -21.14 3.50
N GLU A 140 10.64 -22.04 2.96
CA GLU A 140 11.41 -21.83 1.72
C GLU A 140 10.50 -21.71 0.49
N ASP A 141 9.39 -22.47 0.43
CA ASP A 141 8.42 -22.41 -0.66
C ASP A 141 7.68 -21.05 -0.69
N TRP A 142 7.37 -20.48 0.47
CA TRP A 142 6.81 -19.14 0.59
C TRP A 142 7.79 -18.07 0.11
N TRP A 143 9.05 -18.18 0.51
CA TRP A 143 10.11 -17.28 0.05
C TRP A 143 10.29 -17.32 -1.46
N ARG A 144 10.34 -18.50 -2.08
CA ARG A 144 10.42 -18.64 -3.54
C ARG A 144 9.23 -18.02 -4.25
N SER A 145 8.02 -18.18 -3.71
CA SER A 145 6.83 -17.52 -4.25
C SER A 145 6.93 -16.00 -4.14
N TYR A 146 7.43 -15.48 -3.00
CA TYR A 146 7.67 -14.05 -2.80
C TYR A 146 8.67 -13.49 -3.81
N GLN A 147 9.78 -14.16 -4.05
CA GLN A 147 10.75 -13.77 -5.07
C GLN A 147 10.14 -13.75 -6.47
N LYS A 148 9.40 -14.80 -6.84
CA LYS A 148 8.75 -14.93 -8.15
C LYS A 148 7.74 -13.80 -8.41
N VAL A 149 6.88 -13.53 -7.43
CA VAL A 149 5.87 -12.47 -7.55
C VAL A 149 6.53 -11.10 -7.63
N ASN A 150 7.51 -10.80 -6.77
CA ASN A 150 8.28 -9.56 -6.83
C ASN A 150 8.95 -9.35 -8.21
N ARG A 151 9.51 -10.43 -8.81
CA ARG A 151 10.12 -10.38 -10.15
C ARG A 151 9.08 -9.97 -11.19
N ARG A 152 7.88 -10.54 -11.17
CA ARG A 152 6.80 -10.20 -12.09
C ARG A 152 6.34 -8.75 -11.93
N PHE A 153 6.27 -8.23 -10.70
CA PHE A 153 5.99 -6.81 -10.45
C PHE A 153 7.08 -5.90 -11.03
N ALA A 154 8.36 -6.27 -10.87
CA ALA A 154 9.48 -5.52 -11.41
C ALA A 154 9.49 -5.52 -12.95
N GLU A 155 9.25 -6.66 -13.58
CA GLU A 155 9.14 -6.79 -15.04
C GLU A 155 7.98 -5.95 -15.58
N ARG A 156 6.81 -6.03 -14.94
CA ARG A 156 5.66 -5.23 -15.37
C ARG A 156 5.90 -3.72 -15.16
N ALA A 157 6.57 -3.33 -14.07
CA ALA A 157 6.96 -1.95 -13.86
C ALA A 157 7.98 -1.46 -14.91
N ALA A 158 8.92 -2.32 -15.32
CA ALA A 158 9.90 -2.01 -16.38
C ALA A 158 9.24 -1.74 -17.74
N GLU A 159 8.16 -2.47 -18.07
CA GLU A 159 7.38 -2.29 -19.30
C GLU A 159 6.58 -0.99 -19.30
N VAL A 160 5.98 -0.63 -18.17
CA VAL A 160 5.03 0.50 -18.06
C VAL A 160 5.73 1.83 -17.77
N ALA A 161 6.89 1.82 -17.11
CA ALA A 161 7.60 3.06 -16.77
C ALA A 161 8.19 3.75 -18.02
N ALA A 162 7.92 5.05 -18.17
CA ALA A 162 8.54 5.89 -19.19
C ALA A 162 10.07 6.00 -18.99
N PRO A 163 10.85 6.31 -20.01
CA PRO A 163 12.26 6.60 -19.88
C PRO A 163 12.51 7.71 -18.86
N ASN A 164 13.40 7.49 -17.89
CA ASN A 164 13.68 8.38 -16.75
C ASN A 164 12.47 8.67 -15.84
N GLY A 165 11.41 7.87 -15.91
CA GLY A 165 10.21 8.00 -15.11
C GLY A 165 10.46 7.77 -13.61
N ILE A 166 9.45 8.05 -12.81
CA ILE A 166 9.46 7.82 -11.36
C ILE A 166 8.60 6.58 -11.07
N VAL A 167 9.17 5.59 -10.38
CA VAL A 167 8.46 4.40 -9.93
C VAL A 167 8.42 4.41 -8.40
N TRP A 168 7.22 4.42 -7.84
CA TRP A 168 6.99 4.39 -6.40
C TRP A 168 6.45 3.03 -5.97
N VAL A 169 7.35 2.22 -5.38
CA VAL A 169 7.05 0.88 -4.87
C VAL A 169 6.58 0.97 -3.42
N ASN A 170 5.52 0.25 -3.10
CA ASN A 170 4.87 0.33 -1.80
C ASN A 170 4.83 -1.00 -1.07
N ASP A 171 5.21 -0.93 0.22
CA ASP A 171 4.93 -1.82 1.31
C ASP A 171 5.68 -3.17 1.31
N TYR A 172 5.55 -3.90 2.42
CA TYR A 172 6.35 -5.08 2.79
C TYR A 172 6.19 -6.27 1.85
N GLN A 173 5.14 -6.31 1.04
CA GLN A 173 4.95 -7.34 0.03
C GLN A 173 5.93 -7.23 -1.15
N LEU A 174 6.52 -6.05 -1.39
CA LEU A 174 7.26 -5.74 -2.61
C LEU A 174 8.71 -5.28 -2.36
N GLN A 175 9.33 -5.76 -1.29
CA GLN A 175 10.65 -5.27 -0.87
C GLN A 175 11.81 -5.68 -1.80
N LEU A 176 11.63 -6.66 -2.69
CA LEU A 176 12.65 -7.04 -3.67
C LEU A 176 12.49 -6.30 -5.00
N VAL A 177 11.33 -5.69 -5.25
CA VAL A 177 11.04 -4.99 -6.51
C VAL A 177 12.05 -3.89 -6.82
N PRO A 178 12.51 -3.04 -5.88
CA PRO A 178 13.41 -1.95 -6.21
C PRO A 178 14.73 -2.43 -6.84
N GLN A 179 15.37 -3.46 -6.28
CA GLN A 179 16.62 -4.00 -6.85
C GLN A 179 16.36 -4.70 -8.18
N MET A 180 15.33 -5.51 -8.27
CA MET A 180 14.98 -6.22 -9.51
C MET A 180 14.64 -5.24 -10.65
N LEU A 181 13.96 -4.14 -10.34
CA LEU A 181 13.65 -3.09 -11.30
C LEU A 181 14.90 -2.28 -11.70
N ARG A 182 15.80 -2.00 -10.75
CA ARG A 182 17.06 -1.31 -11.01
C ARG A 182 17.93 -2.06 -12.01
N GLU A 183 17.94 -3.40 -11.93
CA GLU A 183 18.67 -4.27 -12.89
C GLU A 183 18.06 -4.18 -14.30
N LEU A 184 16.74 -4.10 -14.42
CA LEU A 184 16.03 -4.01 -15.70
C LEU A 184 16.05 -2.59 -16.29
N ARG A 185 15.94 -1.58 -15.45
CA ARG A 185 15.77 -0.16 -15.82
C ARG A 185 16.65 0.73 -14.94
N PRO A 186 17.94 0.84 -15.26
CA PRO A 186 18.86 1.71 -14.53
C PRO A 186 18.56 3.21 -14.66
N ASP A 187 17.78 3.58 -15.67
CA ASP A 187 17.38 4.96 -15.99
C ASP A 187 16.27 5.51 -15.08
N VAL A 188 15.38 4.65 -14.53
CA VAL A 188 14.24 5.12 -13.75
C VAL A 188 14.65 5.51 -12.32
N ARG A 189 13.90 6.47 -11.75
CA ARG A 189 14.03 6.85 -10.35
C ARG A 189 13.08 6.02 -9.50
N ILE A 190 13.60 5.31 -8.51
CA ILE A 190 12.84 4.35 -7.70
C ILE A 190 12.71 4.89 -6.27
N GLY A 191 11.48 5.14 -5.83
CA GLY A 191 11.13 5.32 -4.43
C GLY A 191 10.54 4.05 -3.85
N PHE A 192 10.88 3.70 -2.63
CA PHE A 192 10.22 2.65 -1.86
C PHE A 192 9.65 3.25 -0.57
N PHE A 193 8.44 2.85 -0.18
CA PHE A 193 7.84 3.27 1.08
C PHE A 193 7.27 2.07 1.85
N LEU A 194 7.70 1.92 3.11
CA LEU A 194 7.18 0.93 4.02
C LEU A 194 6.09 1.54 4.90
N HIS A 195 4.89 0.94 4.86
CA HIS A 195 3.72 1.42 5.60
C HIS A 195 3.55 0.81 6.99
N ILE A 196 4.34 -0.21 7.32
CA ILE A 196 4.38 -0.87 8.63
C ILE A 196 5.69 -0.55 9.36
N PRO A 197 5.82 -0.82 10.66
CA PRO A 197 7.08 -0.62 11.37
C PRO A 197 8.24 -1.38 10.74
N PHE A 198 9.46 -0.83 10.80
CA PHE A 198 10.67 -1.56 10.44
C PHE A 198 11.39 -2.02 11.70
N PRO A 199 11.63 -3.34 11.87
CA PRO A 199 12.13 -3.89 13.12
C PRO A 199 13.57 -3.50 13.41
N PRO A 200 13.99 -3.50 14.69
CA PRO A 200 15.38 -3.35 15.06
C PRO A 200 16.22 -4.57 14.64
N LEU A 201 17.55 -4.40 14.66
CA LEU A 201 18.52 -5.40 14.24
C LEU A 201 18.26 -6.79 14.85
N GLU A 202 18.00 -6.82 16.13
CA GLU A 202 17.87 -8.05 16.92
C GLU A 202 16.64 -8.89 16.52
N LEU A 203 15.57 -8.24 16.07
CA LEU A 203 14.40 -8.91 15.53
C LEU A 203 14.59 -9.28 14.05
N PHE A 204 15.08 -8.35 13.26
CA PHE A 204 15.29 -8.57 11.81
C PHE A 204 16.29 -9.71 11.53
N ASP A 205 17.26 -9.91 12.42
CA ASP A 205 18.24 -10.99 12.34
C ASP A 205 17.63 -12.39 12.42
N GLN A 206 16.41 -12.52 12.90
CA GLN A 206 15.69 -13.79 12.91
C GLN A 206 15.23 -14.21 11.50
N LEU A 207 15.11 -13.26 10.56
CA LEU A 207 14.69 -13.55 9.18
C LEU A 207 15.82 -14.26 8.43
N PRO A 208 15.62 -15.49 7.91
CA PRO A 208 16.64 -16.18 7.15
C PRO A 208 17.14 -15.39 5.93
N TRP A 209 16.22 -14.72 5.22
CA TRP A 209 16.46 -13.98 3.97
C TRP A 209 16.65 -12.47 4.19
N ARG A 210 17.18 -12.09 5.34
CA ARG A 210 17.36 -10.68 5.74
C ARG A 210 18.29 -9.90 4.82
N ASP A 211 19.33 -10.54 4.33
CA ASP A 211 20.32 -9.88 3.46
C ASP A 211 19.71 -9.57 2.08
N GLU A 212 18.94 -10.49 1.53
CA GLU A 212 18.22 -10.32 0.27
C GLU A 212 17.14 -9.22 0.36
N ILE A 213 16.44 -9.11 1.49
CA ILE A 213 15.49 -8.02 1.73
C ILE A 213 16.20 -6.67 1.80
N ILE A 214 17.33 -6.58 2.52
CA ILE A 214 18.12 -5.34 2.57
C ILE A 214 18.58 -4.93 1.17
N ASP A 215 19.17 -5.88 0.42
CA ASP A 215 19.64 -5.62 -0.95
C ASP A 215 18.49 -5.21 -1.87
N GLY A 216 17.33 -5.86 -1.73
CA GLY A 216 16.13 -5.51 -2.45
C GLY A 216 15.71 -4.04 -2.25
N LEU A 217 15.66 -3.60 -1.00
CA LEU A 217 15.33 -2.21 -0.64
C LEU A 217 16.39 -1.22 -1.11
N LEU A 218 17.66 -1.60 -1.05
CA LEU A 218 18.77 -0.75 -1.49
C LEU A 218 18.81 -0.54 -3.01
N GLY A 219 18.01 -1.23 -3.81
CA GLY A 219 17.79 -0.92 -5.23
C GLY A 219 17.11 0.44 -5.47
N ALA A 220 16.40 0.97 -4.47
CA ALA A 220 15.76 2.28 -4.54
C ALA A 220 16.76 3.46 -4.47
N ASP A 221 16.33 4.64 -4.93
CA ASP A 221 17.02 5.92 -4.72
C ASP A 221 16.60 6.57 -3.40
N LEU A 222 15.37 6.27 -2.95
CA LEU A 222 14.82 6.73 -1.68
C LEU A 222 14.05 5.59 -1.00
N VAL A 223 14.40 5.29 0.24
CA VAL A 223 13.65 4.39 1.13
C VAL A 223 12.99 5.22 2.22
N GLY A 224 11.66 5.21 2.24
CA GLY A 224 10.83 5.98 3.16
C GLY A 224 10.15 5.13 4.21
N PHE A 225 10.00 5.68 5.40
CA PHE A 225 9.32 5.09 6.55
C PHE A 225 8.36 6.11 7.18
N HIS A 226 7.45 5.66 8.05
CA HIS A 226 6.61 6.57 8.80
C HIS A 226 7.37 7.28 9.92
N LEU A 227 8.23 6.57 10.64
CA LEU A 227 8.85 7.06 11.86
C LEU A 227 10.37 7.15 11.73
N PRO A 228 11.01 8.15 12.38
CA PRO A 228 12.45 8.30 12.36
C PRO A 228 13.22 7.08 12.86
N HIS A 229 12.71 6.37 13.88
CA HIS A 229 13.40 5.21 14.43
C HIS A 229 13.44 4.03 13.44
N ASP A 230 12.41 3.86 12.60
CA ASP A 230 12.39 2.84 11.56
C ASP A 230 13.49 3.09 10.52
N ALA A 231 13.63 4.34 10.08
CA ALA A 231 14.67 4.74 9.16
C ALA A 231 16.07 4.56 9.76
N VAL A 232 16.25 4.85 11.06
CA VAL A 232 17.52 4.61 11.78
C VAL A 232 17.79 3.11 11.90
N ASN A 233 16.79 2.29 12.20
CA ASN A 233 16.92 0.83 12.24
C ASN A 233 17.42 0.28 10.91
N PHE A 234 16.84 0.72 9.80
CA PHE A 234 17.24 0.33 8.46
C PHE A 234 18.69 0.73 8.16
N GLN A 235 19.08 1.98 8.44
CA GLN A 235 20.48 2.42 8.27
C GLN A 235 21.46 1.59 9.10
N ARG A 236 21.13 1.31 10.38
CA ARG A 236 21.95 0.48 11.25
C ARG A 236 22.13 -0.94 10.68
N LEU A 237 21.06 -1.52 10.14
CA LEU A 237 21.11 -2.84 9.49
C LEU A 237 22.03 -2.85 8.27
N THR A 238 21.92 -1.85 7.39
CA THR A 238 22.81 -1.74 6.21
C THR A 238 24.26 -1.64 6.61
N PHE A 239 24.57 -0.85 7.65
CA PHE A 239 25.94 -0.74 8.16
C PHE A 239 26.45 -2.05 8.78
N VAL A 240 25.67 -2.68 9.64
CA VAL A 240 26.11 -3.87 10.39
C VAL A 240 26.19 -5.10 9.45
N ARG A 241 25.19 -5.31 8.62
CA ARG A 241 25.06 -6.52 7.79
C ARG A 241 25.75 -6.42 6.46
N ARG A 242 25.66 -5.29 5.77
CA ARG A 242 26.21 -5.11 4.44
C ARG A 242 27.51 -4.30 4.42
N LYS A 243 27.93 -3.77 5.58
CA LYS A 243 29.11 -2.91 5.71
C LYS A 243 29.04 -1.64 4.85
N HIS A 244 27.85 -1.22 4.46
CA HIS A 244 27.65 -0.01 3.67
C HIS A 244 27.91 1.23 4.52
N ALA A 245 28.66 2.18 3.99
CA ALA A 245 28.96 3.42 4.68
C ALA A 245 27.71 4.29 4.81
N ILE A 246 27.48 4.81 6.02
CA ILE A 246 26.48 5.86 6.25
C ILE A 246 27.17 7.19 6.06
N THR A 247 26.87 7.89 4.96
CA THR A 247 27.52 9.17 4.59
C THR A 247 26.81 10.37 5.19
N ARG A 248 25.50 10.21 5.51
CA ARG A 248 24.72 11.18 6.24
C ARG A 248 23.77 10.46 7.18
N GLY A 249 23.87 10.72 8.50
CA GLY A 249 23.31 9.85 9.51
C GLY A 249 22.15 10.36 10.34
N GLN A 250 21.87 11.66 10.37
CA GLN A 250 20.85 12.19 11.31
C GLN A 250 19.45 12.21 10.71
N ILE A 251 18.59 11.30 11.18
CA ILE A 251 17.16 11.22 10.84
C ILE A 251 16.35 11.43 12.14
N ASN A 252 16.51 12.58 12.78
CA ASN A 252 15.91 12.83 14.10
C ASN A 252 14.48 13.40 14.03
N THR A 253 14.07 13.88 12.86
CA THR A 253 12.77 14.54 12.65
C THR A 253 12.19 14.14 11.29
N PRO A 254 10.85 14.11 11.17
CA PRO A 254 10.17 13.88 9.89
C PRO A 254 10.64 14.86 8.80
N GLY A 255 10.80 14.36 7.58
CA GLY A 255 11.29 15.14 6.44
C GLY A 255 12.81 15.25 6.34
N HIS A 256 13.57 14.81 7.35
CA HIS A 256 15.01 14.65 7.24
C HIS A 256 15.37 13.27 6.70
N TYR A 257 16.47 13.19 5.97
CA TYR A 257 16.96 11.92 5.44
C TYR A 257 18.44 11.74 5.75
N GLY A 258 18.83 10.49 5.90
CA GLY A 258 20.21 10.05 5.89
C GLY A 258 20.58 9.47 4.53
N GLU A 259 21.82 9.10 4.35
CA GLU A 259 22.33 8.52 3.10
C GLU A 259 23.18 7.28 3.40
N VAL A 260 23.01 6.27 2.55
CA VAL A 260 23.78 5.03 2.56
C VAL A 260 24.50 4.92 1.23
N ALA A 261 25.82 4.74 1.26
CA ALA A 261 26.63 4.52 0.06
C ALA A 261 26.62 3.02 -0.29
N VAL A 262 26.00 2.67 -1.41
CA VAL A 262 25.94 1.29 -1.93
C VAL A 262 26.98 1.12 -3.03
N PRO A 263 27.92 0.17 -2.91
CA PRO A 263 28.89 -0.10 -3.95
C PRO A 263 28.21 -0.58 -5.23
N ILE A 264 28.63 -0.05 -6.38
CA ILE A 264 28.16 -0.44 -7.72
C ILE A 264 29.31 -0.88 -8.64
N GLY A 265 30.55 -0.77 -8.19
CA GLY A 265 31.75 -1.14 -8.93
C GLY A 265 33.01 -0.84 -8.12
N ASP A 266 34.15 -0.96 -8.73
CA ASP A 266 35.45 -0.64 -8.10
C ASP A 266 35.54 0.85 -7.83
N ASN A 267 35.46 1.24 -6.55
CA ASN A 267 35.44 2.63 -6.05
C ASN A 267 34.26 3.51 -6.52
N GLU A 268 33.22 2.91 -7.07
CA GLU A 268 31.98 3.61 -7.43
C GLU A 268 30.86 3.29 -6.44
N PHE A 269 30.11 4.33 -6.05
CA PHE A 269 29.04 4.21 -5.09
C PHE A 269 27.79 4.95 -5.57
N ARG A 270 26.64 4.34 -5.35
CA ARG A 270 25.33 4.97 -5.49
C ARG A 270 24.84 5.41 -4.11
N SER A 271 24.36 6.64 -4.00
CA SER A 271 23.73 7.11 -2.76
C SER A 271 22.27 6.70 -2.71
N VAL A 272 21.87 6.05 -1.63
CA VAL A 272 20.47 5.74 -1.29
C VAL A 272 20.07 6.64 -0.13
N ARG A 273 19.02 7.46 -0.36
CA ARG A 273 18.44 8.27 0.70
C ARG A 273 17.51 7.43 1.57
N VAL A 274 17.57 7.64 2.87
CA VAL A 274 16.73 6.95 3.85
C VAL A 274 16.09 7.98 4.75
N GLY A 275 14.76 8.02 4.84
CA GLY A 275 14.09 9.07 5.59
C GLY A 275 12.75 8.69 6.19
N ALA A 276 12.24 9.58 7.07
CA ALA A 276 10.94 9.42 7.70
C ALA A 276 9.94 10.46 7.15
N PHE A 277 8.81 9.98 6.67
CA PHE A 277 7.76 10.77 6.04
C PHE A 277 6.40 10.29 6.58
N PRO A 278 5.96 10.78 7.76
CA PRO A 278 4.72 10.32 8.36
C PRO A 278 3.52 10.67 7.50
N ILE A 279 2.61 9.71 7.33
CA ILE A 279 1.34 9.97 6.66
C ILE A 279 0.50 10.92 7.53
N SER A 280 -0.24 11.80 6.88
CA SER A 280 -1.17 12.71 7.54
C SER A 280 -2.53 12.69 6.86
N ILE A 281 -3.50 13.38 7.45
CA ILE A 281 -4.84 13.56 6.88
C ILE A 281 -4.98 14.93 6.23
N ASP A 282 -5.89 15.04 5.26
CA ASP A 282 -6.32 16.31 4.69
C ASP A 282 -7.19 17.08 5.70
N SER A 283 -6.53 17.75 6.65
CA SER A 283 -7.21 18.51 7.71
C SER A 283 -8.15 19.59 7.18
N PRO A 284 -7.84 20.36 6.11
CA PRO A 284 -8.77 21.29 5.50
C PRO A 284 -10.07 20.63 5.04
N ARG A 285 -9.98 19.48 4.36
CA ARG A 285 -11.13 18.71 3.89
C ARG A 285 -11.97 18.17 5.06
N PHE A 286 -11.33 17.64 6.09
CA PHE A 286 -12.00 17.19 7.32
C PHE A 286 -12.77 18.34 7.98
N ASN A 287 -12.15 19.49 8.13
CA ASN A 287 -12.78 20.67 8.70
C ASN A 287 -13.97 21.18 7.85
N ALA A 288 -13.81 21.18 6.53
CA ALA A 288 -14.90 21.55 5.62
C ALA A 288 -16.10 20.59 5.76
N THR A 289 -15.84 19.27 5.78
CA THR A 289 -16.85 18.23 5.96
C THR A 289 -17.57 18.39 7.31
N ALA A 290 -16.83 18.60 8.40
CA ALA A 290 -17.40 18.78 9.74
C ALA A 290 -18.32 20.02 9.86
N ARG A 291 -18.13 21.02 9.00
CA ARG A 291 -18.97 22.24 8.94
C ARG A 291 -20.24 22.07 8.13
N GLN A 292 -20.39 21.02 7.34
CA GLN A 292 -21.57 20.76 6.53
C GLN A 292 -22.81 20.58 7.43
N GLN A 293 -23.94 21.15 7.01
CA GLN A 293 -25.18 21.13 7.78
C GLN A 293 -25.70 19.70 8.01
N SER A 294 -25.57 18.83 7.00
CA SER A 294 -25.95 17.41 7.09
C SER A 294 -25.13 16.67 8.17
N VAL A 295 -23.81 16.89 8.22
CA VAL A 295 -22.93 16.27 9.22
C VAL A 295 -23.23 16.77 10.61
N ARG A 296 -23.45 18.09 10.78
CA ARG A 296 -23.84 18.67 12.07
C ARG A 296 -25.20 18.17 12.56
N ARG A 297 -26.15 17.98 11.65
CA ARG A 297 -27.45 17.38 11.97
C ARG A 297 -27.28 15.93 12.44
N ARG A 298 -26.56 15.12 11.67
CA ARG A 298 -26.29 13.72 12.02
C ARG A 298 -25.54 13.56 13.35
N SER A 299 -24.58 14.42 13.60
CA SER A 299 -23.86 14.45 14.88
C SER A 299 -24.78 14.70 16.07
N ARG A 300 -25.74 15.63 15.94
CA ARG A 300 -26.75 15.91 16.98
C ARG A 300 -27.69 14.72 17.21
N GLU A 301 -28.17 14.10 16.13
CA GLU A 301 -29.02 12.91 16.21
C GLU A 301 -28.30 11.77 16.95
N LEU A 302 -27.05 11.46 16.57
CA LEU A 302 -26.24 10.44 17.24
C LEU A 302 -26.03 10.75 18.71
N ARG A 303 -25.75 12.01 19.05
CA ARG A 303 -25.58 12.42 20.44
C ARG A 303 -26.86 12.23 21.26
N GLN A 304 -28.01 12.53 20.68
CA GLN A 304 -29.32 12.28 21.31
C GLN A 304 -29.58 10.80 21.53
N THR A 305 -29.29 9.95 20.51
CA THR A 305 -29.45 8.50 20.62
C THR A 305 -28.59 7.90 21.73
N LEU A 306 -27.43 8.50 22.04
CA LEU A 306 -26.54 8.10 23.10
C LEU A 306 -26.88 8.75 24.47
N GLY A 307 -28.03 9.38 24.62
CA GLY A 307 -28.47 9.99 25.87
C GLY A 307 -27.82 11.34 26.18
N ASN A 308 -27.35 12.08 25.18
CA ASN A 308 -26.69 13.39 25.32
C ASN A 308 -25.55 13.42 26.35
N PRO A 309 -24.56 12.54 26.28
CA PRO A 309 -23.47 12.51 27.23
C PRO A 309 -22.68 13.84 27.20
N GLU A 310 -22.20 14.28 28.37
CA GLU A 310 -21.40 15.49 28.49
C GLU A 310 -20.11 15.38 27.66
N LYS A 311 -19.47 14.21 27.70
CA LYS A 311 -18.24 13.89 26.94
C LYS A 311 -18.44 12.64 26.12
N MET A 312 -17.89 12.63 24.91
CA MET A 312 -17.85 11.47 24.02
C MET A 312 -16.42 11.17 23.64
N ALA A 313 -16.01 9.92 23.78
CA ALA A 313 -14.76 9.41 23.23
C ALA A 313 -15.08 8.50 22.03
N LEU A 314 -14.39 8.73 20.93
CA LEU A 314 -14.49 7.91 19.72
C LEU A 314 -13.15 7.19 19.50
N GLY A 315 -13.20 5.87 19.47
CA GLY A 315 -12.11 5.03 18.99
C GLY A 315 -12.43 4.56 17.56
N VAL A 316 -11.48 4.70 16.65
CA VAL A 316 -11.55 4.13 15.29
C VAL A 316 -10.32 3.27 15.13
N ASP A 317 -10.53 1.99 14.92
CA ASP A 317 -9.45 1.02 14.76
C ASP A 317 -9.64 0.21 13.48
N LEU A 318 -8.53 -0.28 12.93
CA LEU A 318 -8.53 -1.21 11.82
C LEU A 318 -8.61 -2.63 12.39
N SER A 319 -9.79 -3.25 12.32
CA SER A 319 -9.95 -4.65 12.70
C SER A 319 -9.49 -5.55 11.56
N LEU A 320 -8.35 -6.21 11.73
CA LEU A 320 -7.82 -7.20 10.78
C LEU A 320 -8.43 -8.60 10.99
N ILE A 321 -9.13 -8.83 12.11
CA ILE A 321 -9.72 -10.14 12.44
C ILE A 321 -10.91 -10.52 11.54
N HIS A 322 -11.53 -9.58 10.85
CA HIS A 322 -12.63 -9.85 9.92
C HIS A 322 -12.17 -10.03 8.47
N ILE A 323 -10.87 -9.92 8.18
CA ILE A 323 -10.30 -10.11 6.83
C ILE A 323 -10.01 -11.58 6.55
N SER A 324 -9.89 -12.40 7.58
CA SER A 324 -9.49 -13.81 7.51
C SER A 324 -10.58 -14.82 7.91
N GLU A 325 -11.82 -14.39 8.16
CA GLU A 325 -12.91 -15.36 8.36
C GLU A 325 -13.55 -15.68 7.01
N PRO A 326 -13.39 -16.90 6.49
CA PRO A 326 -14.21 -17.37 5.40
C PRO A 326 -15.65 -17.52 5.91
N THR A 327 -16.57 -16.78 5.34
CA THR A 327 -18.02 -16.96 5.52
C THR A 327 -18.49 -18.25 4.83
#